data_061a89017c115aa25de81296fbcdac63
#
_entry.id   061a89017c115aa25de81296fbcdac63
#
_cell.length_a   1.000
_cell.length_b   1.000
_cell.length_c   1.000
_cell.angle_alpha   90.00
_cell.angle_beta   90.00
_cell.angle_gamma   90.00
#
_symmetry.space_group_name_H-M   'P 1'
#
loop_
_entity.id
_entity.type
_entity.pdbx_description
1 polymer ?
#
loop_
_entity_poly.entity_id
_entity_poly.type
_entity_poly.pdbx_seq_one_letter_code
_entity_poly.pdbx_strand_id
1 'polypeptide(L)'
;GEKNIPAGHDNEVVQRHFAKVLDEAKAMEKLGKVRAVNMPSGIKQTTKYPGCGPQFVWGAFEMDMTGQVIASSTYLTAINGNFVKLRVHYPKGDEQGHKTALLFVEKIRKVLGKCTD
;
A
#
# COMPACT_ATOMS: atom_id res chain seq x y z
N GLY A 1 10.13 -4.59 16.89
CA GLY A 1 9.73 -5.30 15.70
C GLY A 1 10.22 -6.74 15.70
N GLU A 2 9.69 -7.52 14.81
CA GLU A 2 10.10 -8.90 14.64
C GLU A 2 11.49 -8.94 14.00
N LYS A 3 12.43 -9.61 14.65
CA LYS A 3 13.81 -9.67 14.16
C LYS A 3 13.98 -10.57 12.94
N ASN A 4 13.04 -11.51 12.74
CA ASN A 4 13.13 -12.51 11.69
C ASN A 4 11.96 -12.43 10.73
N ILE A 5 11.72 -11.24 10.16
CA ILE A 5 10.69 -11.08 9.16
C ILE A 5 11.21 -11.65 7.84
N PRO A 6 10.54 -12.68 7.28
CA PRO A 6 10.95 -13.21 5.98
C PRO A 6 10.83 -12.16 4.90
N ALA A 7 11.79 -12.12 4.00
CA ALA A 7 11.79 -11.16 2.91
C ALA A 7 10.63 -11.41 1.93
N GLY A 8 10.17 -10.34 1.31
CA GLY A 8 9.17 -10.39 0.26
C GLY A 8 7.76 -10.05 0.74
N HIS A 9 6.81 -10.22 -0.17
CA HIS A 9 5.42 -9.84 0.05
C HIS A 9 4.52 -11.05 0.32
N ASP A 10 4.97 -12.24 -0.05
CA ASP A 10 4.14 -13.45 -0.06
C ASP A 10 4.54 -14.41 1.05
N ASN A 11 4.44 -13.94 2.28
CA ASN A 11 4.65 -14.79 3.44
C ASN A 11 3.63 -14.43 4.53
N GLU A 12 3.47 -15.35 5.46
CA GLU A 12 2.44 -15.23 6.49
C GLU A 12 2.64 -14.02 7.39
N VAL A 13 3.88 -13.67 7.69
CA VAL A 13 4.17 -12.53 8.58
C VAL A 13 3.73 -11.22 7.92
N VAL A 14 4.09 -11.03 6.66
CA VAL A 14 3.69 -9.84 5.90
C VAL A 14 2.18 -9.80 5.71
N GLN A 15 1.56 -10.94 5.38
CA GLN A 15 0.12 -11.01 5.19
C GLN A 15 -0.64 -10.65 6.47
N ARG A 16 -0.21 -11.15 7.62
CA ARG A 16 -0.83 -10.79 8.90
C ARG A 16 -0.68 -9.32 9.24
N HIS A 17 0.50 -8.77 8.97
CA HIS A 17 0.74 -7.35 9.22
C HIS A 17 -0.14 -6.49 8.30
N PHE A 18 -0.28 -6.91 7.07
CA PHE A 18 -1.13 -6.18 6.10
C PHE A 18 -2.60 -6.20 6.53
N ALA A 19 -3.09 -7.33 7.03
CA ALA A 19 -4.46 -7.42 7.55
C ALA A 19 -4.68 -6.41 8.68
N LYS A 20 -3.71 -6.24 9.56
CA LYS A 20 -3.78 -5.23 10.64
C LYS A 20 -3.86 -3.81 10.08
N VAL A 21 -3.08 -3.53 9.04
CA VAL A 21 -3.09 -2.21 8.41
C VAL A 21 -4.46 -1.89 7.83
N LEU A 22 -5.09 -2.87 7.19
CA LEU A 22 -6.44 -2.70 6.65
C LEU A 22 -7.48 -2.51 7.76
N ASP A 23 -7.34 -3.25 8.86
CA ASP A 23 -8.23 -3.09 10.01
C ASP A 23 -8.10 -1.70 10.63
N GLU A 24 -6.90 -1.14 10.67
CA GLU A 24 -6.68 0.22 11.16
C GLU A 24 -7.40 1.25 10.29
N ALA A 25 -7.40 1.05 8.97
CA ALA A 25 -8.14 1.93 8.06
C ALA A 25 -9.64 1.90 8.36
N LYS A 26 -10.19 0.72 8.60
CA LYS A 26 -11.59 0.56 8.98
C LYS A 26 -11.89 1.20 10.34
N ALA A 27 -10.96 1.12 11.27
CA ALA A 27 -11.13 1.71 12.60
C ALA A 27 -11.30 3.23 12.53
N MET A 28 -10.73 3.89 11.54
CA MET A 28 -10.90 5.33 11.36
C MET A 28 -12.35 5.72 11.16
N GLU A 29 -13.13 4.87 10.47
CA GLU A 29 -14.56 5.08 10.29
C GLU A 29 -15.30 5.01 11.62
N LYS A 30 -14.98 4.01 12.44
CA LYS A 30 -15.58 3.84 13.77
C LYS A 30 -15.25 4.97 14.71
N LEU A 31 -14.06 5.56 14.56
CA LEU A 31 -13.63 6.69 15.39
C LEU A 31 -14.16 8.04 14.88
N GLY A 32 -14.89 8.04 13.78
CA GLY A 32 -15.44 9.27 13.20
C GLY A 32 -14.41 10.14 12.50
N LYS A 33 -13.23 9.61 12.22
CA LYS A 33 -12.19 10.37 11.51
C LYS A 33 -12.52 10.55 10.04
N VAL A 34 -13.25 9.61 9.47
CA VAL A 34 -13.74 9.66 8.10
C VAL A 34 -15.18 9.18 8.11
N ARG A 35 -15.97 9.53 7.10
CA ARG A 35 -17.37 9.12 7.04
C ARG A 35 -17.54 7.68 6.59
N ALA A 36 -16.68 7.23 5.69
CA ALA A 36 -16.75 5.85 5.20
C ALA A 36 -15.39 5.39 4.70
N VAL A 37 -15.14 4.10 4.87
CA VAL A 37 -13.99 3.43 4.26
C VAL A 37 -14.53 2.29 3.41
N ASN A 38 -14.31 2.38 2.11
CA ASN A 38 -14.73 1.37 1.16
C ASN A 38 -13.50 0.65 0.62
N MET A 39 -13.55 -0.67 0.61
CA MET A 39 -12.46 -1.50 0.08
C MET A 39 -12.92 -2.20 -1.19
N PRO A 40 -12.89 -1.49 -2.34
CA PRO A 40 -13.44 -2.03 -3.57
C PRO A 40 -12.64 -3.20 -4.15
N SER A 41 -11.39 -3.34 -3.73
CA SER A 41 -10.54 -4.43 -4.21
C SER A 41 -9.91 -5.15 -3.03
N GLY A 42 -9.73 -6.44 -3.17
CA GLY A 42 -9.02 -7.24 -2.17
C GLY A 42 -7.52 -7.01 -2.21
N ILE A 43 -6.81 -7.86 -1.50
CA ILE A 43 -5.34 -7.82 -1.48
C ILE A 43 -4.81 -8.21 -2.87
N LYS A 44 -3.91 -7.40 -3.39
CA LYS A 44 -3.30 -7.61 -4.70
C LYS A 44 -1.78 -7.57 -4.60
N GLN A 45 -1.14 -8.05 -5.64
CA GLN A 45 0.31 -8.02 -5.75
C GLN A 45 0.73 -7.12 -6.90
N THR A 46 1.84 -6.43 -6.73
CA THR A 46 2.39 -5.65 -7.82
C THR A 46 3.00 -6.60 -8.84
N THR A 47 2.51 -6.57 -10.06
CA THR A 47 3.01 -7.45 -11.13
C THR A 47 3.75 -6.69 -12.21
N LYS A 48 3.60 -5.38 -12.23
CA LYS A 48 4.28 -4.54 -13.20
C LYS A 48 5.77 -4.49 -12.88
N TYR A 49 6.60 -4.63 -13.87
CA TYR A 49 8.07 -4.62 -13.76
C TYR A 49 8.61 -5.78 -12.90
N PRO A 50 8.27 -7.03 -13.25
CA PRO A 50 8.87 -8.19 -12.59
C PRO A 50 10.38 -8.16 -12.78
N GLY A 51 11.12 -8.54 -11.77
CA GLY A 51 12.58 -8.55 -11.83
C GLY A 51 13.26 -7.24 -11.49
N CYS A 52 12.51 -6.15 -11.37
CA CYS A 52 13.09 -4.88 -10.98
C CYS A 52 12.45 -4.39 -9.68
N GLY A 53 13.10 -4.69 -8.59
CA GLY A 53 12.63 -4.32 -7.27
C GLY A 53 11.69 -5.34 -6.65
N PRO A 54 11.41 -5.18 -5.36
CA PRO A 54 10.55 -6.11 -4.64
C PRO A 54 9.10 -5.99 -5.08
N GLN A 55 8.38 -7.10 -4.96
CA GLN A 55 6.93 -7.10 -5.09
C GLN A 55 6.31 -6.68 -3.76
N PHE A 56 5.18 -6.02 -3.83
CA PHE A 56 4.40 -5.61 -2.66
C PHE A 56 3.05 -6.30 -2.68
N VAL A 57 2.55 -6.66 -1.50
CA VAL A 57 1.12 -6.86 -1.34
C VAL A 57 0.50 -5.48 -1.17
N TRP A 58 -0.66 -5.24 -1.79
CA TRP A 58 -1.28 -3.94 -1.68
C TRP A 58 -2.80 -4.01 -1.74
N GLY A 59 -3.42 -3.00 -1.17
CA GLY A 59 -4.85 -2.84 -1.22
C GLY A 59 -5.21 -1.38 -1.46
N ALA A 60 -6.30 -1.18 -2.18
CA ALA A 60 -6.84 0.14 -2.46
C ALA A 60 -8.17 0.31 -1.73
N PHE A 61 -8.39 1.49 -1.20
CA PHE A 61 -9.63 1.82 -0.55
C PHE A 61 -9.94 3.29 -0.74
N GLU A 62 -11.17 3.67 -0.42
CA GLU A 62 -11.62 5.04 -0.53
C GLU A 62 -12.10 5.51 0.82
N MET A 63 -11.79 6.75 1.17
CA MET A 63 -12.25 7.38 2.39
C MET A 63 -13.10 8.58 2.03
N ASP A 64 -14.35 8.58 2.51
CA ASP A 64 -15.24 9.72 2.34
C ASP A 64 -14.96 10.70 3.48
N MET A 65 -14.14 11.70 3.17
CA MET A 65 -13.81 12.76 4.12
C MET A 65 -14.63 13.98 3.75
N THR A 66 -15.30 14.52 4.70
CA THR A 66 -16.25 15.65 4.58
C THR A 66 -16.18 16.39 3.23
N GLY A 67 -17.08 16.03 2.33
CA GLY A 67 -17.19 16.69 1.03
C GLY A 67 -16.20 16.21 -0.03
N GLN A 68 -15.31 15.25 0.28
CA GLN A 68 -14.34 14.77 -0.69
C GLN A 68 -14.04 13.28 -0.48
N VAL A 69 -13.98 12.56 -1.57
CA VAL A 69 -13.56 11.15 -1.53
C VAL A 69 -12.07 11.08 -1.88
N ILE A 70 -11.31 10.46 -0.99
CA ILE A 70 -9.87 10.28 -1.17
C ILE A 70 -9.60 8.82 -1.55
N ALA A 71 -8.91 8.61 -2.66
CA ALA A 71 -8.41 7.31 -3.04
C ALA A 71 -7.10 7.06 -2.29
N SER A 72 -6.99 5.90 -1.67
CA SER A 72 -5.83 5.55 -0.84
C SER A 72 -5.36 4.14 -1.19
N SER A 73 -4.06 3.95 -1.23
CA SER A 73 -3.48 2.62 -1.42
C SER A 73 -2.34 2.42 -0.43
N THR A 74 -2.26 1.23 0.11
CA THR A 74 -1.18 0.84 1.01
C THR A 74 -0.47 -0.36 0.41
N TYR A 75 0.85 -0.27 0.36
CA TYR A 75 1.74 -1.30 -0.19
C TYR A 75 2.65 -1.78 0.93
N LEU A 76 2.87 -3.07 1.02
CA LEU A 76 3.70 -3.65 2.08
C LEU A 76 4.58 -4.79 1.53
N THR A 77 5.84 -4.78 1.94
CA THR A 77 6.75 -5.89 1.74
C THR A 77 7.73 -5.94 2.92
N ALA A 78 8.66 -6.87 2.89
CA ALA A 78 9.71 -6.95 3.90
C ALA A 78 11.07 -7.10 3.22
N ILE A 79 12.05 -6.35 3.71
CA ILE A 79 13.42 -6.35 3.18
C ILE A 79 14.37 -6.28 4.37
N ASN A 80 15.34 -7.19 4.41
CA ASN A 80 16.38 -7.22 5.45
C ASN A 80 15.81 -7.18 6.88
N GLY A 81 14.74 -7.93 7.10
CA GLY A 81 14.13 -8.03 8.42
C GLY A 81 13.26 -6.85 8.83
N ASN A 82 12.96 -5.95 7.90
CA ASN A 82 12.15 -4.78 8.17
C ASN A 82 10.94 -4.73 7.24
N PHE A 83 9.81 -4.26 7.76
CA PHE A 83 8.68 -3.95 6.92
C PHE A 83 8.96 -2.65 6.15
N VAL A 84 8.56 -2.64 4.89
CA VAL A 84 8.55 -1.44 4.06
C VAL A 84 7.10 -1.20 3.67
N LYS A 85 6.55 -0.09 4.14
CA LYS A 85 5.16 0.27 3.91
C LYS A 85 5.09 1.61 3.18
N LEU A 86 4.35 1.62 2.08
CA LEU A 86 4.12 2.85 1.32
C LEU A 86 2.63 3.17 1.37
N ARG A 87 2.31 4.44 1.53
CA ARG A 87 0.94 4.93 1.45
C ARG A 87 0.88 6.05 0.44
N VAL A 88 -0.11 5.99 -0.43
CA VAL A 88 -0.37 7.05 -1.39
C VAL A 88 -1.83 7.45 -1.30
N HIS A 89 -2.08 8.75 -1.39
CA HIS A 89 -3.41 9.33 -1.29
C HIS A 89 -3.57 10.39 -2.38
N TYR A 90 -4.74 10.42 -2.99
CA TYR A 90 -5.08 11.50 -3.93
C TYR A 90 -6.60 11.59 -4.02
N PRO A 91 -7.13 12.75 -4.40
CA PRO A 91 -8.58 12.89 -4.58
C PRO A 91 -9.07 11.92 -5.65
N LYS A 92 -10.18 11.24 -5.39
CA LYS A 92 -10.77 10.35 -6.38
C LYS A 92 -11.09 11.14 -7.65
N GLY A 93 -10.68 10.58 -8.79
CA GLY A 93 -10.87 11.24 -10.09
C GLY A 93 -9.71 12.12 -10.52
N ASP A 94 -8.73 12.37 -9.65
CA ASP A 94 -7.53 13.11 -10.01
C ASP A 94 -6.57 12.20 -10.76
N GLU A 95 -6.63 12.23 -12.10
CA GLU A 95 -5.79 11.37 -12.93
C GLU A 95 -4.29 11.65 -12.78
N GLN A 96 -3.93 12.91 -12.62
CA GLN A 96 -2.53 13.29 -12.43
C GLN A 96 -2.01 12.79 -11.09
N GLY A 97 -2.82 12.89 -10.04
CA GLY A 97 -2.49 12.35 -8.73
C GLY A 97 -2.29 10.84 -8.79
N HIS A 98 -3.17 10.15 -9.51
CA HIS A 98 -3.06 8.70 -9.70
C HIS A 98 -1.74 8.33 -10.39
N LYS A 99 -1.40 9.00 -11.48
CA LYS A 99 -0.15 8.75 -12.21
C LYS A 99 1.07 9.02 -11.34
N THR A 100 1.06 10.12 -10.62
CA THR A 100 2.16 10.48 -9.72
C THR A 100 2.36 9.43 -8.64
N ALA A 101 1.26 8.91 -8.08
CA ALA A 101 1.31 7.85 -7.07
C ALA A 101 1.94 6.57 -7.62
N LEU A 102 1.52 6.14 -8.82
CA LEU A 102 2.10 4.95 -9.45
C LEU A 102 3.59 5.12 -9.73
N LEU A 103 4.00 6.29 -10.23
CA LEU A 103 5.40 6.57 -10.49
C LEU A 103 6.23 6.55 -9.21
N PHE A 104 5.67 7.07 -8.12
CA PHE A 104 6.32 7.04 -6.82
C PHE A 104 6.62 5.60 -6.37
N VAL A 105 5.61 4.73 -6.43
CA VAL A 105 5.77 3.33 -6.04
C VAL A 105 6.83 2.64 -6.89
N GLU A 106 6.81 2.84 -8.21
CA GLU A 106 7.80 2.23 -9.10
C GLU A 106 9.20 2.76 -8.84
N LYS A 107 9.33 4.04 -8.58
CA LYS A 107 10.63 4.63 -8.25
C LYS A 107 11.20 4.04 -6.96
N ILE A 108 10.37 3.87 -5.95
CA ILE A 108 10.79 3.25 -4.70
C ILE A 108 11.20 1.79 -4.94
N ARG A 109 10.45 1.04 -5.74
CA ARG A 109 10.81 -0.34 -6.06
C ARG A 109 12.19 -0.42 -6.71
N LYS A 110 12.48 0.47 -7.65
CA LYS A 110 13.79 0.51 -8.32
C LYS A 110 14.91 0.78 -7.34
N VAL A 111 14.71 1.73 -6.44
CA VAL A 111 15.71 2.07 -5.42
C VAL A 111 15.95 0.89 -4.49
N LEU A 112 14.88 0.24 -4.01
CA LEU A 112 14.98 -0.88 -3.10
C LEU A 112 15.62 -2.10 -3.75
N GLY A 113 15.39 -2.30 -5.04
CA GLY A 113 15.97 -3.41 -5.79
C GLY A 113 17.32 -3.08 -6.41
N LYS A 114 17.79 -1.86 -6.25
CA LYS A 114 19.04 -1.40 -6.87
C LYS A 114 19.02 -1.57 -8.38
N CYS A 115 17.86 -1.33 -8.99
CA CYS A 115 17.70 -1.44 -10.43
C CYS A 115 18.20 -0.19 -11.13
N THR A 116 18.75 -0.38 -12.33
CA THR A 116 19.11 0.74 -13.19
C THR A 116 18.05 0.93 -14.26
N ASP A 117 17.87 2.13 -14.70
CA ASP A 117 16.94 2.43 -15.79
C ASP A 117 17.53 2.01 -17.14
#